data_a152a04bdb4f2b9afea3920a1e370415
#
_entry.id   a152a04bdb4f2b9afea3920a1e370415
#
_cell.length_a   1.000
_cell.length_b   1.000
_cell.length_c   1.000
_cell.angle_alpha   90.00
_cell.angle_beta   90.00
_cell.angle_gamma   90.00
#
_symmetry.space_group_name_H-M   'P 1'
#
loop_
_entity.id
_entity.type
_entity.pdbx_description
1 polymer ?
#
loop_
_entity_poly.entity_id
_entity_poly.type
_entity_poly.pdbx_seq_one_letter_code
_entity_poly.pdbx_strand_id
1 'polypeptide(L)'
;MKYGTERRLIAAPKIRRAREDDALDVIFWFSDRKAVTRWAGLQAPDPLVAEWLAAQFIAQVPEHYAMTDEEDRPIGLFGLRFHDRERRAHLIRVALSPMRRGEGLSAELLRGAATLARERRVQRLTLNVYGSNSDARASYERAGFFPFEFAKAREDPSGMMVRMLKPL
;
A
#
# COMPACT_ATOMS: atom_id res chain seq x y z
N MET A 1 -11.61 -27.82 -34.17
CA MET A 1 -10.70 -26.71 -33.95
C MET A 1 -10.66 -26.40 -32.45
N LYS A 2 -9.56 -26.75 -31.78
CA LYS A 2 -9.37 -26.46 -30.35
C LYS A 2 -8.70 -25.09 -30.28
N TYR A 3 -9.43 -24.09 -29.83
CA TYR A 3 -8.82 -22.80 -29.42
C TYR A 3 -8.15 -23.05 -28.09
N GLY A 4 -6.86 -23.30 -28.12
CA GLY A 4 -6.01 -23.27 -26.94
C GLY A 4 -5.93 -21.83 -26.45
N THR A 5 -6.55 -21.56 -25.31
CA THR A 5 -6.32 -20.34 -24.57
C THR A 5 -4.90 -20.42 -24.02
N GLU A 6 -3.93 -19.92 -24.76
CA GLU A 6 -2.60 -19.65 -24.21
C GLU A 6 -2.78 -18.70 -23.03
N ARG A 7 -2.75 -19.24 -21.81
CA ARG A 7 -2.50 -18.44 -20.63
C ARG A 7 -1.11 -17.81 -20.82
N ARG A 8 -1.09 -16.57 -21.27
CA ARG A 8 0.11 -15.75 -21.19
C ARG A 8 0.62 -15.90 -19.75
N LEU A 9 1.77 -16.51 -19.59
CA LEU A 9 2.50 -16.51 -18.31
C LEU A 9 2.88 -15.05 -18.05
N ILE A 10 1.98 -14.34 -17.35
CA ILE A 10 2.27 -12.99 -16.89
C ILE A 10 3.36 -13.17 -15.84
N ALA A 11 4.52 -12.57 -16.07
CA ALA A 11 5.60 -12.60 -15.10
C ALA A 11 5.11 -12.05 -13.76
N ALA A 12 5.58 -12.66 -12.66
CA ALA A 12 5.19 -12.20 -11.33
C ALA A 12 5.58 -10.73 -11.13
N PRO A 13 4.71 -9.89 -10.55
CA PRO A 13 5.02 -8.51 -10.28
C PRO A 13 6.31 -8.37 -9.47
N LYS A 14 7.12 -7.37 -9.78
CA LYS A 14 8.36 -7.06 -9.05
C LYS A 14 8.10 -5.97 -8.03
N ILE A 15 8.88 -5.96 -6.96
CA ILE A 15 8.88 -4.88 -5.97
C ILE A 15 10.24 -4.21 -5.98
N ARG A 16 10.26 -2.89 -6.09
CA ARG A 16 11.45 -2.06 -6.03
C ARG A 16 11.19 -0.79 -5.23
N ARG A 17 12.24 -0.06 -4.88
CA ARG A 17 12.08 1.29 -4.33
C ARG A 17 11.28 2.14 -5.31
N ALA A 18 10.35 2.92 -4.76
CA ALA A 18 9.62 3.90 -5.56
C ALA A 18 10.60 4.97 -6.08
N ARG A 19 10.33 5.47 -7.28
CA ARG A 19 11.12 6.49 -7.96
C ARG A 19 10.32 7.76 -8.10
N GLU A 20 10.99 8.86 -8.35
CA GLU A 20 10.36 10.15 -8.58
C GLU A 20 9.33 10.10 -9.71
N ASP A 21 9.68 9.46 -10.83
CA ASP A 21 8.83 9.33 -12.01
C ASP A 21 7.54 8.53 -11.77
N ASP A 22 7.52 7.63 -10.79
CA ASP A 22 6.31 6.87 -10.44
C ASP A 22 5.16 7.80 -10.01
N ALA A 23 5.48 9.00 -9.53
CA ALA A 23 4.48 10.00 -9.14
C ALA A 23 3.55 10.41 -10.29
N LEU A 24 4.04 10.39 -11.53
CA LEU A 24 3.27 10.76 -12.72
C LEU A 24 2.14 9.76 -13.03
N ASP A 25 2.34 8.49 -12.69
CA ASP A 25 1.31 7.46 -12.83
C ASP A 25 0.39 7.44 -11.60
N VAL A 26 0.97 7.49 -10.40
CA VAL A 26 0.24 7.34 -9.13
C VAL A 26 -0.73 8.48 -8.87
N ILE A 27 -0.44 9.69 -9.36
CA ILE A 27 -1.33 10.85 -9.18
C ILE A 27 -2.74 10.60 -9.71
N PHE A 28 -2.89 9.77 -10.74
CA PHE A 28 -4.19 9.45 -11.35
C PHE A 28 -4.94 8.30 -10.67
N TRP A 29 -4.40 7.71 -9.60
CA TRP A 29 -5.05 6.60 -8.91
C TRP A 29 -6.17 7.01 -7.95
N PHE A 30 -6.23 8.29 -7.62
CA PHE A 30 -7.16 8.84 -6.64
C PHE A 30 -8.14 9.81 -7.29
N SER A 31 -9.42 9.48 -7.24
CA SER A 31 -10.48 10.20 -7.96
C SER A 31 -10.91 11.51 -7.28
N ASP A 32 -10.72 11.61 -5.97
CA ASP A 32 -11.26 12.72 -5.16
C ASP A 32 -10.50 12.88 -3.84
N ARG A 33 -10.81 13.97 -3.12
CA ARG A 33 -10.24 14.29 -1.81
C ARG A 33 -10.38 13.16 -0.79
N LYS A 34 -11.53 12.48 -0.79
CA LYS A 34 -11.79 11.39 0.16
C LYS A 34 -10.84 10.22 -0.07
N ALA A 35 -10.61 9.86 -1.33
CA ALA A 35 -9.65 8.82 -1.70
C ALA A 35 -8.22 9.21 -1.29
N VAL A 36 -7.81 10.45 -1.55
CA VAL A 36 -6.50 10.98 -1.14
C VAL A 36 -6.36 10.94 0.39
N THR A 37 -7.34 11.43 1.13
CA THR A 37 -7.32 11.44 2.60
C THR A 37 -7.19 10.02 3.17
N ARG A 38 -7.95 9.07 2.63
CA ARG A 38 -7.88 7.66 3.07
C ARG A 38 -6.50 7.05 2.86
N TRP A 39 -5.82 7.45 1.81
CA TRP A 39 -4.53 6.90 1.43
C TRP A 39 -3.34 7.63 2.10
N ALA A 40 -3.33 8.95 2.04
CA ALA A 40 -2.17 9.77 2.42
C ALA A 40 -2.39 10.60 3.70
N GLY A 41 -3.61 10.65 4.23
CA GLY A 41 -3.96 11.45 5.40
C GLY A 41 -4.35 12.90 5.06
N LEU A 42 -4.73 13.64 6.08
CA LEU A 42 -5.23 15.02 5.97
C LEU A 42 -4.19 16.03 5.48
N GLN A 43 -2.91 15.75 5.69
CA GLN A 43 -1.79 16.62 5.30
C GLN A 43 -1.45 16.57 3.80
N ALA A 44 -2.02 15.63 3.05
CA ALA A 44 -1.83 15.59 1.60
C ALA A 44 -2.50 16.81 0.93
N PRO A 45 -1.88 17.39 -0.11
CA PRO A 45 -2.46 18.52 -0.81
C PRO A 45 -3.76 18.16 -1.52
N ASP A 46 -4.60 19.16 -1.74
CA ASP A 46 -5.83 19.03 -2.50
C ASP A 46 -5.92 20.20 -3.53
N PRO A 47 -5.82 19.92 -4.82
CA PRO A 47 -5.63 18.61 -5.45
C PRO A 47 -4.26 17.98 -5.16
N LEU A 48 -4.19 16.65 -5.29
CA LEU A 48 -2.92 15.94 -5.19
C LEU A 48 -2.00 16.36 -6.34
N VAL A 49 -0.72 16.63 -6.04
CA VAL A 49 0.27 17.09 -7.03
C VAL A 49 1.44 16.13 -7.12
N ALA A 50 1.98 15.99 -8.34
CA ALA A 50 3.06 15.03 -8.63
C ALA A 50 4.35 15.36 -7.85
N GLU A 51 4.69 16.63 -7.70
CA GLU A 51 5.88 17.07 -6.96
C GLU A 51 5.82 16.67 -5.47
N TRP A 52 4.65 16.75 -4.86
CA TRP A 52 4.47 16.29 -3.48
C TRP A 52 4.66 14.77 -3.37
N LEU A 53 4.09 14.00 -4.31
CA LEU A 53 4.26 12.55 -4.37
C LEU A 53 5.72 12.16 -4.59
N ALA A 54 6.39 12.79 -5.56
CA ALA A 54 7.79 12.56 -5.87
C ALA A 54 8.67 12.76 -4.63
N ALA A 55 8.47 13.86 -3.91
CA ALA A 55 9.17 14.14 -2.67
C ALA A 55 8.93 13.05 -1.60
N GLN A 56 7.71 12.49 -1.51
CA GLN A 56 7.42 11.37 -0.62
C GLN A 56 8.16 10.09 -1.03
N PHE A 57 8.25 9.81 -2.33
CA PHE A 57 8.80 8.55 -2.84
C PHE A 57 10.32 8.47 -2.69
N ILE A 58 11.03 9.59 -2.84
CA ILE A 58 12.49 9.65 -2.66
C ILE A 58 12.91 9.85 -1.20
N ALA A 59 11.97 10.14 -0.30
CA ALA A 59 12.28 10.29 1.13
C ALA A 59 12.90 8.99 1.70
N GLN A 60 13.84 9.16 2.62
CA GLN A 60 14.50 8.02 3.27
C GLN A 60 13.62 7.40 4.36
N VAL A 61 12.73 8.18 4.96
CA VAL A 61 11.81 7.74 6.01
C VAL A 61 10.47 8.46 5.83
N PRO A 62 9.39 7.72 5.61
CA PRO A 62 9.28 6.28 5.34
C PRO A 62 9.84 5.90 3.98
N GLU A 63 10.33 4.67 3.87
CA GLU A 63 10.76 4.11 2.58
C GLU A 63 9.54 3.71 1.75
N HIS A 64 9.44 4.21 0.51
CA HIS A 64 8.35 3.83 -0.40
C HIS A 64 8.82 2.80 -1.44
N TYR A 65 7.91 1.89 -1.78
CA TYR A 65 8.13 0.79 -2.72
C TYR A 65 7.00 0.73 -3.73
N ALA A 66 7.35 0.48 -4.97
CA ALA A 66 6.41 0.22 -6.05
C ALA A 66 6.41 -1.27 -6.40
N MET A 67 5.23 -1.83 -6.56
CA MET A 67 5.03 -3.09 -7.27
C MET A 67 4.80 -2.77 -8.74
N THR A 68 5.56 -3.41 -9.63
CA THR A 68 5.59 -3.04 -11.05
C THR A 68 5.16 -4.19 -11.96
N ASP A 69 4.66 -3.83 -13.14
CA ASP A 69 4.40 -4.75 -14.25
C ASP A 69 5.68 -5.10 -15.04
N GLU A 70 5.52 -5.79 -16.17
CA GLU A 70 6.62 -6.24 -17.02
C GLU A 70 7.37 -5.05 -17.66
N GLU A 71 6.69 -3.93 -17.88
CA GLU A 71 7.26 -2.69 -18.40
C GLU A 71 7.82 -1.75 -17.33
N ASP A 72 7.99 -2.26 -16.09
CA ASP A 72 8.45 -1.52 -14.91
C ASP A 72 7.56 -0.33 -14.51
N ARG A 73 6.28 -0.31 -14.91
CA ARG A 73 5.30 0.70 -14.52
C ARG A 73 4.67 0.35 -13.17
N PRO A 74 4.42 1.32 -12.29
CA PRO A 74 3.82 1.05 -10.99
C PRO A 74 2.37 0.57 -11.13
N ILE A 75 2.07 -0.56 -10.51
CA ILE A 75 0.72 -1.14 -10.40
C ILE A 75 0.25 -1.24 -8.95
N GLY A 76 1.15 -1.07 -8.01
CA GLY A 76 0.88 -0.99 -6.58
C GLY A 76 1.93 -0.17 -5.87
N LEU A 77 1.59 0.37 -4.71
CA LEU A 77 2.47 1.21 -3.90
C LEU A 77 2.25 0.92 -2.42
N PHE A 78 3.32 1.00 -1.64
CA PHE A 78 3.27 1.02 -0.18
C PHE A 78 4.50 1.71 0.40
N GLY A 79 4.41 2.15 1.65
CA GLY A 79 5.52 2.67 2.42
C GLY A 79 5.79 1.83 3.67
N LEU A 80 7.04 1.76 4.08
CA LEU A 80 7.47 1.13 5.33
C LEU A 80 8.24 2.14 6.18
N ARG A 81 7.77 2.36 7.40
CA ARG A 81 8.50 3.09 8.43
C ARG A 81 9.06 2.10 9.43
N PHE A 82 10.38 1.96 9.43
CA PHE A 82 11.08 1.04 10.33
C PHE A 82 11.30 1.67 11.70
N HIS A 83 11.10 0.89 12.73
CA HIS A 83 11.36 1.20 14.15
C HIS A 83 12.28 0.11 14.69
N ASP A 84 13.56 0.24 14.44
CA ASP A 84 14.56 -0.82 14.66
C ASP A 84 14.62 -1.28 16.12
N ARG A 85 14.57 -0.34 17.06
CA ARG A 85 14.59 -0.65 18.51
C ARG A 85 13.39 -1.52 18.93
N GLU A 86 12.24 -1.36 18.27
CA GLU A 86 11.02 -2.11 18.54
C GLU A 86 10.89 -3.36 17.67
N ARG A 87 11.83 -3.60 16.75
CA ARG A 87 11.77 -4.65 15.72
C ARG A 87 10.41 -4.67 15.01
N ARG A 88 9.90 -3.49 14.69
CA ARG A 88 8.59 -3.25 14.08
C ARG A 88 8.74 -2.38 12.82
N ALA A 89 7.92 -2.65 11.82
CA ALA A 89 7.70 -1.72 10.73
C ALA A 89 6.23 -1.31 10.67
N HIS A 90 5.97 -0.06 10.33
CA HIS A 90 4.63 0.46 10.12
C HIS A 90 4.38 0.62 8.63
N LEU A 91 3.40 -0.14 8.12
CA LEU A 91 2.95 -0.13 6.74
C LEU A 91 2.01 1.05 6.53
N ILE A 92 2.29 1.85 5.53
CA ILE A 92 1.53 3.06 5.19
C ILE A 92 1.26 3.15 3.71
N ARG A 93 0.28 3.95 3.33
CA ARG A 93 0.02 4.35 1.93
C ARG A 93 -0.08 3.17 0.98
N VAL A 94 -0.77 2.12 1.37
CA VAL A 94 -1.03 0.96 0.51
C VAL A 94 -2.06 1.34 -0.55
N ALA A 95 -1.71 1.17 -1.81
CA ALA A 95 -2.61 1.41 -2.93
C ALA A 95 -2.33 0.45 -4.09
N LEU A 96 -3.36 0.18 -4.86
CA LEU A 96 -3.27 -0.49 -6.17
C LEU A 96 -3.80 0.44 -7.24
N SER A 97 -3.19 0.38 -8.42
CA SER A 97 -3.71 1.04 -9.61
C SER A 97 -5.19 0.67 -9.82
N PRO A 98 -6.09 1.64 -10.02
CA PRO A 98 -7.50 1.35 -10.31
C PRO A 98 -7.71 0.40 -11.48
N MET A 99 -6.81 0.44 -12.47
CA MET A 99 -6.84 -0.41 -13.67
C MET A 99 -6.49 -1.88 -13.40
N ARG A 100 -5.91 -2.18 -12.23
CA ARG A 100 -5.42 -3.52 -11.86
C ARG A 100 -6.13 -4.10 -10.64
N ARG A 101 -7.25 -3.50 -10.24
CA ARG A 101 -8.09 -4.01 -9.13
C ARG A 101 -8.81 -5.29 -9.56
N GLY A 102 -9.07 -6.17 -8.59
CA GLY A 102 -9.73 -7.45 -8.84
C GLY A 102 -8.81 -8.57 -9.34
N GLU A 103 -7.52 -8.29 -9.57
CA GLU A 103 -6.53 -9.28 -10.03
C GLU A 103 -5.83 -10.04 -8.88
N GLY A 104 -6.22 -9.81 -7.63
CA GLY A 104 -5.59 -10.47 -6.47
C GLY A 104 -4.24 -9.87 -6.05
N LEU A 105 -3.83 -8.75 -6.65
CA LEU A 105 -2.52 -8.15 -6.44
C LEU A 105 -2.30 -7.61 -5.00
N SER A 106 -3.37 -7.35 -4.24
CA SER A 106 -3.23 -6.91 -2.86
C SER A 106 -2.51 -7.93 -1.98
N ALA A 107 -2.77 -9.22 -2.19
CA ALA A 107 -2.08 -10.28 -1.45
C ALA A 107 -0.59 -10.32 -1.78
N GLU A 108 -0.22 -10.12 -3.04
CA GLU A 108 1.18 -10.07 -3.47
C GLU A 108 1.90 -8.84 -2.94
N LEU A 109 1.24 -7.68 -2.99
CA LEU A 109 1.77 -6.42 -2.44
C LEU A 109 2.09 -6.57 -0.94
N LEU A 110 1.14 -7.10 -0.17
CA LEU A 110 1.30 -7.29 1.28
C LEU A 110 2.35 -8.37 1.61
N ARG A 111 2.45 -9.41 0.79
CA ARG A 111 3.50 -10.42 0.91
C ARG A 111 4.88 -9.81 0.67
N GLY A 112 5.02 -8.97 -0.35
CA GLY A 112 6.25 -8.24 -0.64
C GLY A 112 6.68 -7.32 0.50
N ALA A 113 5.75 -6.57 1.08
CA ALA A 113 6.01 -5.75 2.26
C ALA A 113 6.50 -6.58 3.44
N ALA A 114 5.89 -7.75 3.68
CA ALA A 114 6.31 -8.66 4.74
C ALA A 114 7.71 -9.25 4.47
N THR A 115 8.04 -9.57 3.23
CA THR A 115 9.36 -10.07 2.84
C THR A 115 10.44 -9.02 3.11
N LEU A 116 10.26 -7.79 2.64
CA LEU A 116 11.19 -6.69 2.91
C LEU A 116 11.37 -6.41 4.41
N ALA A 117 10.29 -6.52 5.18
CA ALA A 117 10.36 -6.36 6.63
C ALA A 117 11.18 -7.48 7.30
N ARG A 118 11.02 -8.74 6.86
CA ARG A 118 11.81 -9.86 7.36
C ARG A 118 13.31 -9.74 7.03
N GLU A 119 13.65 -9.26 5.84
CA GLU A 119 15.03 -8.98 5.45
C GLU A 119 15.72 -7.99 6.40
N ARG A 120 14.96 -7.04 6.95
CA ARG A 120 15.40 -6.11 8.01
C ARG A 120 15.25 -6.66 9.44
N ARG A 121 14.98 -7.96 9.60
CA ARG A 121 14.80 -8.63 10.91
C ARG A 121 13.68 -8.04 11.77
N VAL A 122 12.68 -7.46 11.12
CA VAL A 122 11.46 -6.99 11.76
C VAL A 122 10.63 -8.20 12.17
N GLN A 123 10.02 -8.13 13.35
CA GLN A 123 9.22 -9.23 13.90
C GLN A 123 7.72 -9.02 13.73
N ARG A 124 7.28 -7.80 13.46
CA ARG A 124 5.86 -7.46 13.28
C ARG A 124 5.66 -6.28 12.37
N LEU A 125 4.63 -6.37 11.55
CA LEU A 125 4.07 -5.26 10.80
C LEU A 125 2.87 -4.68 11.54
N THR A 126 2.72 -3.37 11.51
CA THR A 126 1.50 -2.68 11.95
C THR A 126 0.99 -1.78 10.84
N LEU A 127 -0.28 -1.48 10.85
CA LEU A 127 -0.89 -0.49 9.96
C LEU A 127 -2.10 0.17 10.63
N ASN A 128 -2.52 1.30 10.07
CA ASN A 128 -3.76 1.97 10.43
C ASN A 128 -4.70 1.93 9.23
N VAL A 129 -5.97 1.64 9.47
CA VAL A 129 -7.01 1.65 8.44
C VAL A 129 -8.29 2.27 8.99
N TYR A 130 -8.95 3.11 8.21
CA TYR A 130 -10.24 3.67 8.60
C TYR A 130 -11.30 2.58 8.75
N GLY A 131 -12.11 2.67 9.81
CA GLY A 131 -13.15 1.70 10.12
C GLY A 131 -14.16 1.51 9.00
N SER A 132 -14.45 2.56 8.23
CA SER A 132 -15.34 2.53 7.07
C SER A 132 -14.71 1.85 5.82
N ASN A 133 -13.41 1.60 5.81
CA ASN A 133 -12.72 0.98 4.68
C ASN A 133 -12.75 -0.55 4.79
N SER A 134 -13.95 -1.14 4.64
CA SER A 134 -14.19 -2.58 4.82
C SER A 134 -13.38 -3.44 3.85
N ASP A 135 -13.20 -3.02 2.60
CA ASP A 135 -12.47 -3.77 1.58
C ASP A 135 -10.98 -3.89 1.93
N ALA A 136 -10.37 -2.77 2.36
CA ALA A 136 -8.98 -2.78 2.81
C ALA A 136 -8.81 -3.64 4.07
N ARG A 137 -9.71 -3.49 5.06
CA ARG A 137 -9.69 -4.32 6.27
C ARG A 137 -9.75 -5.81 5.95
N ALA A 138 -10.68 -6.23 5.10
CA ALA A 138 -10.82 -7.62 4.67
C ALA A 138 -9.55 -8.12 3.95
N SER A 139 -8.90 -7.28 3.14
CA SER A 139 -7.63 -7.62 2.50
C SER A 139 -6.50 -7.80 3.52
N TYR A 140 -6.42 -6.95 4.52
CA TYR A 140 -5.42 -7.07 5.59
C TYR A 140 -5.66 -8.32 6.45
N GLU A 141 -6.91 -8.62 6.81
CA GLU A 141 -7.27 -9.83 7.57
C GLU A 141 -6.88 -11.10 6.80
N ARG A 142 -7.19 -11.17 5.50
CA ARG A 142 -6.74 -12.29 4.65
C ARG A 142 -5.21 -12.40 4.56
N ALA A 143 -4.49 -11.30 4.68
CA ALA A 143 -3.04 -11.29 4.71
C ALA A 143 -2.43 -11.61 6.09
N GLY A 144 -3.27 -11.89 7.10
CA GLY A 144 -2.85 -12.29 8.45
C GLY A 144 -2.67 -11.14 9.43
N PHE A 145 -3.20 -9.96 9.12
CA PHE A 145 -3.31 -8.89 10.11
C PHE A 145 -4.57 -9.09 10.97
N PHE A 146 -4.50 -8.68 12.22
CA PHE A 146 -5.65 -8.64 13.12
C PHE A 146 -5.71 -7.30 13.86
N PRO A 147 -6.92 -6.81 14.19
CA PRO A 147 -7.09 -5.58 14.94
C PRO A 147 -6.56 -5.75 16.37
N PHE A 148 -5.84 -4.76 16.89
CA PHE A 148 -5.34 -4.78 18.27
C PHE A 148 -5.63 -3.49 19.05
N GLU A 149 -5.95 -2.40 18.35
CA GLU A 149 -6.28 -1.12 18.98
C GLU A 149 -7.25 -0.33 18.10
N PHE A 150 -8.08 0.48 18.72
CA PHE A 150 -9.03 1.38 18.07
C PHE A 150 -8.79 2.81 18.55
N ALA A 151 -8.79 3.77 17.62
CA ALA A 151 -8.62 5.18 17.89
C ALA A 151 -9.75 5.99 17.23
N LYS A 152 -10.01 7.19 17.73
CA LYS A 152 -10.98 8.11 17.12
C LYS A 152 -10.41 8.67 15.80
N ALA A 153 -11.27 8.72 14.77
CA ALA A 153 -10.96 9.31 13.47
C ALA A 153 -12.21 10.09 13.00
N ARG A 154 -12.26 11.37 13.33
CA ARG A 154 -13.45 12.22 13.06
C ARG A 154 -13.69 12.43 11.57
N GLU A 155 -12.65 12.33 10.75
CA GLU A 155 -12.70 12.45 9.29
C GLU A 155 -13.29 11.21 8.60
N ASP A 156 -13.42 10.10 9.31
CA ASP A 156 -14.01 8.86 8.79
C ASP A 156 -15.50 8.75 9.18
N PRO A 157 -16.39 8.30 8.26
CA PRO A 157 -17.81 8.09 8.57
C PRO A 157 -18.08 7.13 9.74
N SER A 158 -17.19 6.17 9.98
CA SER A 158 -17.30 5.30 11.15
C SER A 158 -16.84 5.95 12.46
N GLY A 159 -16.22 7.12 12.39
CA GLY A 159 -15.60 7.80 13.53
C GLY A 159 -14.37 7.07 14.10
N MET A 160 -13.83 6.08 13.40
CA MET A 160 -12.87 5.14 13.96
C MET A 160 -11.70 4.84 13.03
N MET A 161 -10.51 4.77 13.63
CA MET A 161 -9.30 4.18 13.04
C MET A 161 -9.04 2.82 13.69
N VAL A 162 -8.86 1.81 12.88
CA VAL A 162 -8.48 0.46 13.34
C VAL A 162 -6.98 0.28 13.16
N ARG A 163 -6.29 -0.02 14.24
CA ARG A 163 -4.87 -0.40 14.22
C ARG A 163 -4.77 -1.91 14.12
N MET A 164 -4.03 -2.38 13.13
CA MET A 164 -3.88 -3.81 12.86
C MET A 164 -2.42 -4.23 12.96
N LEU A 165 -2.19 -5.47 13.36
CA LEU A 165 -0.86 -6.07 13.56
C LEU A 165 -0.79 -7.43 12.86
N LYS A 166 0.37 -7.72 12.28
CA LYS A 166 0.75 -9.01 11.75
C LYS A 166 2.12 -9.43 12.33
N PRO A 167 2.23 -10.56 13.04
CA PRO A 167 3.53 -11.19 13.32
C PRO A 167 4.22 -11.66 12.04
N LEU A 168 5.54 -11.63 12.02
CA LEU A 168 6.35 -12.03 10.87
C LEU A 168 7.19 -13.27 11.13
#